data_f5d5253765c816df23e28f7fa2a8b7bb
#
_entry.id   f5d5253765c816df23e28f7fa2a8b7bb
#
_cell.length_a   1.000
_cell.length_b   1.000
_cell.length_c   1.000
_cell.angle_alpha   90.00
_cell.angle_beta   90.00
_cell.angle_gamma   90.00
#
_symmetry.space_group_name_H-M   'P 1'
#
loop_
_entity.id
_entity.type
_entity.pdbx_description
1 polymer ?
#
loop_
_entity_poly.entity_id
_entity_poly.type
_entity_poly.pdbx_seq_one_letter_code
_entity_poly.pdbx_strand_id
1 'polypeptide(L)'
;MYDLKNLNRMKNLETYAPEATRAFVAFDKVSLAEGAIPRKYKELMALAVAFTTQCPYCIELHSNKARELGTSNQEIAEAVLVAAALRAGGAITHGTHAMKGA
;
A
#
# COMPACT_ATOMS: atom_id res chain seq x y z
N MET A 1 -2.61 10.75 17.36
CA MET A 1 -3.18 9.83 16.37
C MET A 1 -2.43 9.94 15.08
N TYR A 2 -3.08 10.06 13.95
CA TYR A 2 -2.36 10.22 12.70
C TYR A 2 -1.61 11.56 12.65
N ASP A 3 -0.30 11.47 12.39
CA ASP A 3 0.57 12.64 12.20
C ASP A 3 1.80 12.13 11.45
N LEU A 4 2.09 12.71 10.30
CA LEU A 4 3.24 12.31 9.49
C LEU A 4 4.56 12.38 10.26
N LYS A 5 4.64 13.23 11.27
CA LYS A 5 5.83 13.31 12.13
C LYS A 5 6.10 12.01 12.87
N ASN A 6 5.09 11.17 13.05
CA ASN A 6 5.27 9.87 13.68
C ASN A 6 6.24 8.98 12.91
N LEU A 7 6.40 9.21 11.61
CA LEU A 7 7.38 8.47 10.80
C LEU A 7 8.80 8.65 11.34
N ASN A 8 9.08 9.78 11.98
CA ASN A 8 10.38 10.03 12.59
C ASN A 8 10.63 9.12 13.79
N ARG A 9 9.57 8.57 14.37
CA ARG A 9 9.67 7.66 15.52
C ARG A 9 9.95 6.22 15.12
N MET A 10 9.93 5.93 13.82
CA MET A 10 10.26 4.58 13.34
C MET A 10 11.70 4.19 13.72
N LYS A 11 12.59 5.16 13.90
CA LYS A 11 13.94 4.89 14.39
C LYS A 11 13.95 4.23 15.77
N ASN A 12 12.87 4.39 16.55
CA ASN A 12 12.73 3.71 17.84
C ASN A 12 12.63 2.21 17.66
N LEU A 13 12.02 1.75 16.56
CA LEU A 13 11.96 0.34 16.24
C LEU A 13 13.36 -0.22 15.98
N GLU A 14 14.18 0.55 15.27
CA GLU A 14 15.56 0.17 15.03
C GLU A 14 16.35 0.10 16.34
N THR A 15 16.09 1.04 17.26
CA THR A 15 16.78 1.08 18.56
C THR A 15 16.39 -0.09 19.46
N TYR A 16 15.08 -0.39 19.54
CA TYR A 16 14.55 -1.35 20.51
C TYR A 16 14.35 -2.76 19.97
N ALA A 17 14.27 -2.91 18.65
CA ALA A 17 14.11 -4.20 17.99
C ALA A 17 14.89 -4.20 16.67
N PRO A 18 16.22 -4.11 16.74
CA PRO A 18 17.04 -3.89 15.54
C PRO A 18 16.97 -5.01 14.51
N GLU A 19 17.00 -6.27 14.93
CA GLU A 19 17.04 -7.39 13.99
C GLU A 19 15.74 -7.49 13.19
N ALA A 20 14.60 -7.45 13.87
CA ALA A 20 13.30 -7.54 13.20
C ALA A 20 13.06 -6.33 12.31
N THR A 21 13.43 -5.13 12.78
CA THR A 21 13.27 -3.90 12.01
C THR A 21 14.10 -3.94 10.74
N ARG A 22 15.36 -4.36 10.82
CA ARG A 22 16.22 -4.47 9.64
C ARG A 22 15.71 -5.51 8.65
N ALA A 23 15.21 -6.62 9.16
CA ALA A 23 14.62 -7.66 8.32
C ALA A 23 13.41 -7.13 7.55
N PHE A 24 12.54 -6.38 8.24
CA PHE A 24 11.38 -5.77 7.60
C PHE A 24 11.79 -4.74 6.55
N VAL A 25 12.73 -3.86 6.87
CA VAL A 25 13.20 -2.82 5.94
C VAL A 25 13.83 -3.47 4.70
N ALA A 26 14.62 -4.52 4.88
CA ALA A 26 15.21 -5.24 3.76
C ALA A 26 14.15 -5.92 2.90
N PHE A 27 13.16 -6.54 3.51
CA PHE A 27 12.04 -7.16 2.81
C PHE A 27 11.26 -6.14 1.99
N ASP A 28 10.92 -5.02 2.60
CA ASP A 28 10.19 -3.94 1.94
C ASP A 28 10.94 -3.41 0.73
N LYS A 29 12.23 -3.14 0.90
CA LYS A 29 13.09 -2.60 -0.17
C LYS A 29 13.16 -3.56 -1.36
N VAL A 30 13.38 -4.84 -1.10
CA VAL A 30 13.48 -5.85 -2.16
C VAL A 30 12.13 -6.05 -2.85
N SER A 31 11.06 -6.04 -2.07
CA SER A 31 9.71 -6.23 -2.62
C SER A 31 9.33 -5.12 -3.60
N LEU A 32 9.75 -3.89 -3.33
CA LEU A 32 9.41 -2.73 -4.16
C LEU A 32 10.45 -2.42 -5.23
N ALA A 33 11.55 -3.19 -5.28
CA ALA A 33 12.61 -2.95 -6.26
C ALA A 33 12.18 -3.34 -7.66
N GLU A 34 12.87 -2.78 -8.66
CA GLU A 34 12.67 -3.13 -10.06
C GLU A 34 12.83 -4.64 -10.25
N GLY A 35 11.89 -5.24 -10.96
CA GLY A 35 11.92 -6.65 -11.27
C GLY A 35 11.13 -6.91 -12.54
N ALA A 36 10.46 -8.05 -12.65
CA ALA A 36 9.57 -8.33 -13.77
C ALA A 36 8.46 -7.27 -13.84
N ILE A 37 8.07 -6.73 -12.69
CA ILE A 37 7.15 -5.60 -12.63
C ILE A 37 7.99 -4.34 -12.40
N PRO A 38 7.89 -3.33 -13.26
CA PRO A 38 8.60 -2.07 -13.09
C PRO A 38 8.21 -1.37 -11.78
N ARG A 39 9.17 -0.63 -11.20
CA ARG A 39 8.95 0.08 -9.93
C ARG A 39 7.74 0.99 -9.95
N LYS A 40 7.50 1.69 -11.07
CA LYS A 40 6.35 2.57 -11.22
C LYS A 40 5.04 1.86 -10.89
N TYR A 41 4.88 0.65 -11.43
CA TYR A 41 3.67 -0.13 -11.19
C TYR A 41 3.63 -0.73 -9.80
N LYS A 42 4.79 -1.07 -9.24
CA LYS A 42 4.86 -1.52 -7.84
C LYS A 42 4.41 -0.42 -6.88
N GLU A 43 4.75 0.83 -7.17
CA GLU A 43 4.28 1.95 -6.36
C GLU A 43 2.76 2.15 -6.50
N LEU A 44 2.21 1.95 -7.70
CA LEU A 44 0.76 1.98 -7.90
C LEU A 44 0.06 0.84 -7.14
N MET A 45 0.67 -0.34 -7.12
CA MET A 45 0.17 -1.47 -6.34
C MET A 45 0.19 -1.16 -4.85
N ALA A 46 1.28 -0.57 -4.36
CA ALA A 46 1.40 -0.16 -2.97
C ALA A 46 0.33 0.85 -2.59
N LEU A 47 0.05 1.82 -3.47
CA LEU A 47 -1.02 2.79 -3.27
C LEU A 47 -2.39 2.10 -3.21
N ALA A 48 -2.67 1.19 -4.14
CA ALA A 48 -3.94 0.49 -4.15
C ALA A 48 -4.18 -0.27 -2.84
N VAL A 49 -3.16 -0.94 -2.34
CA VAL A 49 -3.23 -1.62 -1.04
C VAL A 49 -3.45 -0.62 0.09
N ALA A 50 -2.69 0.49 0.08
CA ALA A 50 -2.78 1.51 1.11
C ALA A 50 -4.16 2.16 1.17
N PHE A 51 -4.84 2.33 0.02
CA PHE A 51 -6.20 2.85 -0.01
C PHE A 51 -7.17 1.90 0.70
N THR A 52 -6.97 0.60 0.56
CA THR A 52 -7.86 -0.40 1.17
C THR A 52 -7.56 -0.61 2.65
N THR A 53 -6.30 -0.50 3.08
CA THR A 53 -5.93 -0.60 4.49
C THR A 53 -6.10 0.73 5.22
N GLN A 54 -6.35 1.80 4.46
CA GLN A 54 -6.53 3.16 4.99
C GLN A 54 -5.33 3.61 5.81
N CYS A 55 -4.14 3.42 5.24
CA CYS A 55 -2.88 3.81 5.87
C CYS A 55 -2.42 5.17 5.33
N PRO A 56 -2.65 6.26 6.08
CA PRO A 56 -2.26 7.60 5.59
C PRO A 56 -0.76 7.73 5.38
N TYR A 57 0.04 7.07 6.22
CA TYR A 57 1.51 7.09 6.08
C TYR A 57 1.95 6.46 4.76
N CYS A 58 1.37 5.32 4.43
CA CYS A 58 1.68 4.62 3.18
C CYS A 58 1.22 5.43 1.97
N ILE A 59 0.03 6.04 2.05
CA ILE A 59 -0.50 6.88 0.97
C ILE A 59 0.47 8.02 0.69
N GLU A 60 0.91 8.73 1.73
CA GLU A 60 1.83 9.86 1.55
C GLU A 60 3.17 9.44 0.97
N LEU A 61 3.78 8.40 1.55
CA LEU A 61 5.08 7.92 1.09
C LEU A 61 5.04 7.42 -0.36
N HIS A 62 4.07 6.57 -0.66
CA HIS A 62 4.03 5.92 -1.98
C HIS A 62 3.46 6.82 -3.06
N SER A 63 2.60 7.79 -2.73
CA SER A 63 2.18 8.77 -3.72
C SER A 63 3.34 9.67 -4.14
N ASN A 64 4.20 10.04 -3.20
CA ASN A 64 5.39 10.82 -3.53
C ASN A 64 6.35 10.02 -4.42
N LYS A 65 6.59 8.76 -4.09
CA LYS A 65 7.45 7.89 -4.90
C LYS A 65 6.88 7.65 -6.29
N ALA A 66 5.57 7.45 -6.37
CA ALA A 66 4.89 7.27 -7.66
C ALA A 66 5.07 8.51 -8.55
N ARG A 67 4.89 9.70 -7.97
CA ARG A 67 5.09 10.95 -8.72
C ARG A 67 6.53 11.11 -9.19
N GLU A 68 7.51 10.76 -8.35
CA GLU A 68 8.92 10.79 -8.73
C GLU A 68 9.21 9.87 -9.91
N LEU A 69 8.48 8.79 -10.06
CA LEU A 69 8.61 7.84 -11.15
C LEU A 69 7.76 8.20 -12.38
N GLY A 70 7.15 9.40 -12.37
CA GLY A 70 6.40 9.90 -13.52
C GLY A 70 4.96 9.41 -13.61
N THR A 71 4.39 8.93 -12.51
CA THR A 71 3.00 8.49 -12.49
C THR A 71 2.06 9.68 -12.61
N SER A 72 1.08 9.56 -13.52
CA SER A 72 0.11 10.61 -13.77
C SER A 72 -1.08 10.49 -12.79
N ASN A 73 -1.84 11.59 -12.67
CA ASN A 73 -3.09 11.57 -11.92
C ASN A 73 -4.08 10.57 -12.52
N GLN A 74 -4.07 10.39 -13.83
CA GLN A 74 -4.95 9.43 -14.49
C GLN A 74 -4.61 8.00 -14.04
N GLU A 75 -3.32 7.67 -13.99
CA GLU A 75 -2.88 6.35 -13.53
C GLU A 75 -3.24 6.12 -12.07
N ILE A 76 -3.07 7.13 -11.23
CA ILE A 76 -3.46 7.04 -9.82
C ILE A 76 -4.97 6.84 -9.68
N ALA A 77 -5.76 7.60 -10.45
CA ALA A 77 -7.22 7.47 -10.42
C ALA A 77 -7.66 6.06 -10.82
N GLU A 78 -7.01 5.48 -11.83
CA GLU A 78 -7.34 4.11 -12.24
C GLU A 78 -6.98 3.10 -11.16
N ALA A 79 -5.86 3.30 -10.47
CA ALA A 79 -5.49 2.43 -9.34
C ALA A 79 -6.49 2.52 -8.19
N VAL A 80 -6.99 3.73 -7.90
CA VAL A 80 -8.06 3.95 -6.91
C VAL A 80 -9.30 3.12 -7.28
N LEU A 81 -9.70 3.17 -8.55
CA LEU A 81 -10.91 2.48 -8.99
C LEU A 81 -10.74 0.96 -9.03
N VAL A 82 -9.54 0.47 -9.33
CA VAL A 82 -9.25 -0.96 -9.22
C VAL A 82 -9.39 -1.41 -7.76
N ALA A 83 -8.82 -0.65 -6.83
CA ALA A 83 -8.94 -0.95 -5.41
C ALA A 83 -10.40 -0.98 -4.96
N ALA A 84 -11.19 0.02 -5.39
CA ALA A 84 -12.61 0.10 -5.07
C ALA A 84 -13.40 -1.08 -5.65
N ALA A 85 -13.12 -1.45 -6.89
CA ALA A 85 -13.79 -2.57 -7.56
C ALA A 85 -13.53 -3.88 -6.83
N LEU A 86 -12.30 -4.12 -6.41
CA LEU A 86 -11.94 -5.34 -5.69
C LEU A 86 -12.59 -5.40 -4.31
N ARG A 87 -12.68 -4.26 -3.62
CA ARG A 87 -13.37 -4.19 -2.33
C ARG A 87 -14.86 -4.45 -2.50
N ALA A 88 -15.48 -3.82 -3.52
CA ALA A 88 -16.88 -4.05 -3.83
C ALA A 88 -17.13 -5.51 -4.22
N GLY A 89 -16.28 -6.07 -5.07
CA GLY A 89 -16.38 -7.47 -5.48
C GLY A 89 -16.29 -8.43 -4.30
N GLY A 90 -15.37 -8.15 -3.39
CA GLY A 90 -15.24 -8.95 -2.17
C GLY A 90 -16.50 -8.90 -1.31
N ALA A 91 -17.07 -7.72 -1.14
CA ALA A 91 -18.31 -7.56 -0.38
C ALA A 91 -19.47 -8.30 -1.03
N ILE A 92 -19.59 -8.19 -2.34
CA ILE A 92 -20.66 -8.86 -3.10
C ILE A 92 -20.56 -10.38 -2.99
N THR A 93 -19.36 -10.93 -3.24
CA THR A 93 -19.17 -12.39 -3.21
C THR A 93 -19.31 -12.95 -1.80
N HIS A 94 -18.72 -12.30 -0.81
CA HIS A 94 -18.82 -12.77 0.58
C HIS A 94 -20.20 -12.58 1.17
N GLY A 95 -20.95 -11.58 0.67
CA GLY A 95 -22.33 -11.36 1.10
C GLY A 95 -23.23 -12.57 0.86
N THR A 96 -22.88 -13.40 -0.12
CA THR A 96 -23.67 -14.62 -0.39
C THR A 96 -23.65 -15.58 0.79
N HIS A 97 -22.65 -15.54 1.65
CA HIS A 97 -22.61 -16.40 2.85
C HIS A 97 -23.74 -16.12 3.83
N ALA A 98 -24.32 -14.92 3.79
CA ALA A 98 -25.42 -14.55 4.66
C ALA A 98 -26.79 -14.95 4.10
N MET A 99 -26.84 -15.33 2.84
CA MET A 99 -28.07 -15.72 2.18
C MET A 99 -28.29 -17.22 2.26
N LYS A 100 -29.55 -17.63 2.43
CA LYS A 100 -29.93 -19.03 2.47
C LYS A 100 -30.69 -19.41 1.21
N GLY A 101 -30.56 -20.68 0.83
CA GLY A 101 -31.22 -21.23 -0.33
C GLY A 101 -30.32 -21.24 -1.54
N ALA A 102 -30.73 -21.91 -2.55
CA ALA A 102 -29.88 -22.09 -3.72
C ALA A 102 -30.21 -21.20 -4.84
#